data_d83c4a007bb555f3befa213f79262899
#
_entry.id   d83c4a007bb555f3befa213f79262899
#
_cell.length_a   1.000
_cell.length_b   1.000
_cell.length_c   1.000
_cell.angle_alpha   90.00
_cell.angle_beta   90.00
_cell.angle_gamma   90.00
#
_symmetry.space_group_name_H-M   'P 1'
#
loop_
_entity.id
_entity.type
_entity.pdbx_description
1 polymer ?
#
loop_
_entity_poly.entity_id
_entity_poly.type
_entity_poly.pdbx_seq_one_letter_code
_entity_poly.pdbx_strand_id
1 'polypeptide(L)'
;MFKNFFITFLFILFISPANAKQIKITSEKLEVIRTENTSIFSGEVYAWEDSLEIWSDELIVTSSKDENDVKEINAHGNVKIKREELSIKGDKARYTPTENKLFVFGEVEVLQNQSVILCDKIVVDLENSSSIMSGDPNKRVEAVIINNK
;
A
#
# COMPACT_ATOMS: atom_id res chain seq x y z
N MET A 1 -16.09 -50.78 41.41
CA MET A 1 -15.95 -50.66 39.94
C MET A 1 -15.81 -49.20 39.60
N PHE A 2 -14.58 -48.72 39.49
CA PHE A 2 -14.31 -47.32 39.09
C PHE A 2 -13.90 -47.34 37.62
N LYS A 3 -14.77 -46.79 36.75
CA LYS A 3 -14.45 -46.52 35.38
C LYS A 3 -13.60 -45.25 35.34
N ASN A 4 -12.31 -45.39 35.02
CA ASN A 4 -11.43 -44.28 34.71
C ASN A 4 -11.89 -43.63 33.40
N PHE A 5 -12.56 -42.49 33.52
CA PHE A 5 -12.87 -41.63 32.38
C PHE A 5 -11.63 -40.81 32.06
N PHE A 6 -10.82 -41.29 31.12
CA PHE A 6 -9.67 -40.55 30.60
C PHE A 6 -10.19 -39.47 29.65
N ILE A 7 -10.36 -38.25 30.17
CA ILE A 7 -10.66 -37.09 29.33
C ILE A 7 -9.34 -36.72 28.65
N THR A 8 -9.17 -37.17 27.41
CA THR A 8 -8.12 -36.70 26.54
C THR A 8 -8.45 -35.24 26.16
N PHE A 9 -7.83 -34.31 26.84
CA PHE A 9 -7.89 -32.89 26.49
C PHE A 9 -7.13 -32.71 25.17
N LEU A 10 -7.89 -32.68 24.07
CA LEU A 10 -7.34 -32.37 22.74
C LEU A 10 -6.95 -30.90 22.72
N PHE A 11 -5.66 -30.65 22.94
CA PHE A 11 -5.06 -29.31 22.81
C PHE A 11 -5.03 -28.98 21.32
N ILE A 12 -6.09 -28.29 20.84
CA ILE A 12 -6.09 -27.71 19.52
C ILE A 12 -5.13 -26.55 19.56
N LEU A 13 -3.90 -26.82 19.09
CA LEU A 13 -2.93 -25.79 18.76
C LEU A 13 -3.52 -24.94 17.63
N PHE A 14 -4.09 -23.80 17.99
CA PHE A 14 -4.33 -22.72 17.05
C PHE A 14 -2.96 -22.23 16.57
N ILE A 15 -2.48 -22.82 15.49
CA ILE A 15 -1.37 -22.26 14.72
C ILE A 15 -1.95 -21.04 14.03
N SER A 16 -1.84 -19.89 14.69
CA SER A 16 -2.06 -18.61 14.02
C SER A 16 -1.03 -18.53 12.89
N PRO A 17 -1.42 -18.30 11.64
CA PRO A 17 -0.44 -18.09 10.59
C PRO A 17 0.36 -16.84 10.94
N ALA A 18 1.59 -17.04 11.37
CA ALA A 18 2.51 -15.95 11.63
C ALA A 18 2.78 -15.23 10.31
N ASN A 19 2.49 -13.91 10.26
CA ASN A 19 2.88 -12.96 9.21
C ASN A 19 2.10 -12.94 7.89
N ALA A 20 0.82 -13.29 7.84
CA ALA A 20 -0.01 -12.87 6.71
C ALA A 20 -0.29 -11.36 6.84
N LYS A 21 0.33 -10.53 5.98
CA LYS A 21 0.00 -9.10 5.88
C LYS A 21 -1.43 -8.95 5.38
N GLN A 22 -2.23 -8.17 6.09
CA GLN A 22 -3.62 -7.94 5.73
C GLN A 22 -3.78 -6.55 5.12
N ILE A 23 -4.24 -6.51 3.87
CA ILE A 23 -4.64 -5.27 3.19
C ILE A 23 -6.15 -5.12 3.36
N LYS A 24 -6.59 -4.00 3.92
CA LYS A 24 -8.00 -3.64 4.00
C LYS A 24 -8.30 -2.51 3.02
N ILE A 25 -9.45 -2.61 2.33
CA ILE A 25 -9.86 -1.62 1.34
C ILE A 25 -11.34 -1.29 1.55
N THR A 26 -11.67 -0.01 1.57
CA THR A 26 -13.04 0.48 1.57
C THR A 26 -13.30 1.35 0.35
N SER A 27 -14.50 1.29 -0.23
CA SER A 27 -14.91 2.04 -1.41
C SER A 27 -16.44 2.10 -1.52
N GLU A 28 -16.96 2.93 -2.41
CA GLU A 28 -18.39 2.95 -2.72
C GLU A 28 -18.81 1.79 -3.62
N LYS A 29 -17.93 1.35 -4.51
CA LYS A 29 -18.20 0.27 -5.47
C LYS A 29 -17.01 -0.69 -5.56
N LEU A 30 -17.30 -1.97 -5.70
CA LEU A 30 -16.34 -3.02 -6.00
C LEU A 30 -16.81 -3.82 -7.23
N GLU A 31 -15.95 -3.95 -8.22
CA GLU A 31 -16.12 -4.81 -9.39
C GLU A 31 -15.03 -5.90 -9.39
N VAL A 32 -15.41 -7.16 -9.56
CA VAL A 32 -14.48 -8.30 -9.57
C VAL A 32 -14.49 -8.94 -10.95
N ILE A 33 -13.35 -8.96 -11.61
CA ILE A 33 -13.13 -9.57 -12.92
C ILE A 33 -12.27 -10.82 -12.75
N ARG A 34 -12.92 -11.96 -12.60
CA ARG A 34 -12.24 -13.23 -12.29
C ARG A 34 -11.32 -13.73 -13.41
N THR A 35 -11.68 -13.47 -14.67
CA THR A 35 -10.88 -13.86 -15.83
C THR A 35 -9.53 -13.15 -15.88
N GLU A 36 -9.41 -12.00 -15.21
CA GLU A 36 -8.21 -11.17 -15.15
C GLU A 36 -7.56 -11.16 -13.76
N ASN A 37 -8.13 -11.89 -12.79
CA ASN A 37 -7.71 -11.85 -11.39
C ASN A 37 -7.63 -10.41 -10.84
N THR A 38 -8.57 -9.56 -11.25
CA THR A 38 -8.56 -8.13 -10.97
C THR A 38 -9.81 -7.72 -10.19
N SER A 39 -9.60 -6.87 -9.19
CA SER A 39 -10.66 -6.21 -8.42
C SER A 39 -10.50 -4.70 -8.56
N ILE A 40 -11.59 -4.01 -8.92
CA ILE A 40 -11.62 -2.56 -9.12
C ILE A 40 -12.50 -1.94 -8.04
N PHE A 41 -11.89 -1.14 -7.19
CA PHE A 41 -12.56 -0.33 -6.16
C PHE A 41 -12.70 1.10 -6.68
N SER A 42 -13.85 1.69 -6.54
CA SER A 42 -14.10 3.06 -6.99
C SER A 42 -15.01 3.84 -6.05
N GLY A 43 -14.78 5.15 -5.99
CA GLY A 43 -15.48 6.08 -5.11
C GLY A 43 -14.89 6.14 -3.70
N GLU A 44 -14.21 7.24 -3.39
CA GLU A 44 -13.61 7.50 -2.07
C GLU A 44 -12.87 6.30 -1.50
N VAL A 45 -11.92 5.78 -2.28
CA VAL A 45 -11.19 4.57 -1.91
C VAL A 45 -10.19 4.86 -0.81
N TYR A 46 -10.19 4.03 0.22
CA TYR A 46 -9.20 4.02 1.29
C TYR A 46 -8.68 2.60 1.50
N ALA A 47 -7.37 2.43 1.37
CA ALA A 47 -6.69 1.16 1.58
C ALA A 47 -5.59 1.32 2.63
N TRP A 48 -5.38 0.28 3.46
CA TRP A 48 -4.29 0.31 4.42
C TRP A 48 -3.71 -1.08 4.69
N GLU A 49 -2.40 -1.10 4.90
CA GLU A 49 -1.60 -2.27 5.30
C GLU A 49 -0.55 -1.79 6.30
N ASP A 50 -0.58 -2.28 7.53
CA ASP A 50 0.29 -1.81 8.62
C ASP A 50 0.24 -0.27 8.77
N SER A 51 1.37 0.42 8.59
CA SER A 51 1.48 1.89 8.64
C SER A 51 1.29 2.58 7.29
N LEU A 52 1.10 1.82 6.20
CA LEU A 52 0.89 2.36 4.86
C LEU A 52 -0.60 2.60 4.62
N GLU A 53 -0.96 3.82 4.28
CA GLU A 53 -2.32 4.25 3.98
C GLU A 53 -2.37 4.88 2.59
N ILE A 54 -3.39 4.54 1.80
CA ILE A 54 -3.58 5.02 0.43
C ILE A 54 -5.02 5.52 0.25
N TRP A 55 -5.19 6.72 -0.23
CA TRP A 55 -6.47 7.29 -0.68
C TRP A 55 -6.40 7.52 -2.18
N SER A 56 -7.49 7.24 -2.89
CA SER A 56 -7.61 7.48 -4.33
C SER A 56 -9.07 7.49 -4.76
N ASP A 57 -9.33 7.92 -5.99
CA ASP A 57 -10.66 7.82 -6.60
C ASP A 57 -10.95 6.40 -7.07
N GLU A 58 -9.93 5.70 -7.57
CA GLU A 58 -9.99 4.32 -8.02
C GLU A 58 -8.75 3.55 -7.56
N LEU A 59 -8.95 2.30 -7.21
CA LEU A 59 -7.88 1.37 -6.86
C LEU A 59 -8.09 0.04 -7.57
N ILE A 60 -7.09 -0.41 -8.31
CA ILE A 60 -7.10 -1.67 -9.04
C ILE A 60 -6.15 -2.63 -8.36
N VAL A 61 -6.67 -3.74 -7.89
CA VAL A 61 -5.89 -4.82 -7.26
C VAL A 61 -5.80 -5.99 -8.22
N THR A 62 -4.59 -6.36 -8.59
CA THR A 62 -4.31 -7.54 -9.42
C THR A 62 -3.68 -8.62 -8.55
N SER A 63 -4.26 -9.81 -8.56
CA SER A 63 -3.79 -10.96 -7.81
C SER A 63 -3.02 -11.94 -8.70
N SER A 64 -2.28 -12.86 -8.07
CA SER A 64 -1.65 -13.97 -8.77
C SER A 64 -2.70 -14.92 -9.38
N LYS A 65 -2.27 -15.82 -10.28
CA LYS A 65 -3.20 -16.74 -10.97
C LYS A 65 -3.96 -17.70 -10.04
N ASP A 66 -3.39 -18.00 -8.90
CA ASP A 66 -4.00 -18.81 -7.85
C ASP A 66 -4.81 -17.98 -6.84
N GLU A 67 -4.96 -16.68 -7.07
CA GLU A 67 -5.73 -15.71 -6.27
C GLU A 67 -5.30 -15.62 -4.78
N ASN A 68 -4.15 -16.17 -4.43
CA ASN A 68 -3.70 -16.21 -3.03
C ASN A 68 -2.87 -14.98 -2.63
N ASP A 69 -2.23 -14.32 -3.60
CA ASP A 69 -1.32 -13.21 -3.33
C ASP A 69 -1.66 -11.99 -4.19
N VAL A 70 -1.59 -10.82 -3.59
CA VAL A 70 -1.67 -9.55 -4.31
C VAL A 70 -0.35 -9.33 -5.05
N LYS A 71 -0.44 -9.17 -6.35
CA LYS A 71 0.69 -8.92 -7.24
C LYS A 71 1.01 -7.45 -7.35
N GLU A 72 -0.02 -6.64 -7.56
CA GLU A 72 0.10 -5.21 -7.82
C GLU A 72 -1.16 -4.46 -7.41
N ILE A 73 -0.97 -3.25 -6.91
CA ILE A 73 -2.04 -2.30 -6.62
C ILE A 73 -1.76 -1.01 -7.38
N ASN A 74 -2.71 -0.59 -8.21
CA ASN A 74 -2.66 0.67 -8.94
C ASN A 74 -3.74 1.62 -8.44
N ALA A 75 -3.35 2.84 -8.06
CA ALA A 75 -4.23 3.90 -7.62
C ALA A 75 -4.29 5.02 -8.66
N HIS A 76 -5.47 5.53 -8.94
CA HIS A 76 -5.72 6.57 -9.92
C HIS A 76 -6.61 7.66 -9.34
N GLY A 77 -6.23 8.92 -9.59
CA GLY A 77 -7.00 10.11 -9.25
C GLY A 77 -6.89 10.51 -7.78
N ASN A 78 -6.45 11.73 -7.54
CA ASN A 78 -6.32 12.33 -6.20
C ASN A 78 -5.60 11.40 -5.21
N VAL A 79 -4.50 10.81 -5.65
CA VAL A 79 -3.75 9.87 -4.84
C VAL A 79 -3.06 10.58 -3.69
N LYS A 80 -3.29 10.06 -2.48
CA LYS A 80 -2.58 10.47 -1.27
C LYS A 80 -2.09 9.22 -0.55
N ILE A 81 -0.85 9.24 -0.15
CA ILE A 81 -0.21 8.12 0.55
C ILE A 81 0.42 8.65 1.82
N LYS A 82 0.22 7.93 2.93
CA LYS A 82 0.87 8.23 4.21
C LYS A 82 1.56 7.00 4.75
N ARG A 83 2.74 7.20 5.28
CA ARG A 83 3.46 6.22 6.07
C ARG A 83 4.31 6.95 7.11
N GLU A 84 3.96 6.79 8.38
CA GLU A 84 4.62 7.52 9.47
C GLU A 84 4.62 9.04 9.22
N GLU A 85 5.78 9.68 9.18
CA GLU A 85 5.94 11.12 8.93
C GLU A 85 5.98 11.49 7.42
N LEU A 86 5.93 10.49 6.55
CA LEU A 86 5.95 10.69 5.10
C LEU A 86 4.52 10.81 4.55
N SER A 87 4.26 11.88 3.81
CA SER A 87 3.02 12.06 3.05
C SER A 87 3.35 12.37 1.59
N ILE A 88 2.72 11.65 0.67
CA ILE A 88 2.95 11.80 -0.77
C ILE A 88 1.61 12.03 -1.46
N LYS A 89 1.54 13.01 -2.34
CA LYS A 89 0.41 13.24 -3.24
C LYS A 89 0.86 13.11 -4.68
N GLY A 90 -0.01 12.62 -5.54
CA GLY A 90 0.23 12.51 -6.97
C GLY A 90 -1.03 12.13 -7.73
N ASP A 91 -0.91 11.96 -9.04
CA ASP A 91 -2.04 11.57 -9.89
C ASP A 91 -2.27 10.08 -9.92
N LYS A 92 -1.18 9.30 -9.88
CA LYS A 92 -1.18 7.85 -9.96
C LYS A 92 -0.15 7.26 -9.02
N ALA A 93 -0.45 6.07 -8.51
CA ALA A 93 0.51 5.29 -7.74
C ALA A 93 0.44 3.81 -8.12
N ARG A 94 1.56 3.12 -7.96
CA ARG A 94 1.66 1.67 -8.10
C ARG A 94 2.43 1.12 -6.91
N TYR A 95 1.85 0.16 -6.25
CA TYR A 95 2.47 -0.58 -5.15
C TYR A 95 2.63 -2.04 -5.51
N THR A 96 3.83 -2.57 -5.31
CA THR A 96 4.15 -3.97 -5.55
C THR A 96 4.55 -4.62 -4.22
N PRO A 97 3.63 -5.36 -3.57
CA PRO A 97 3.87 -5.93 -2.23
C PRO A 97 5.07 -6.86 -2.16
N THR A 98 5.29 -7.67 -3.19
CA THR A 98 6.40 -8.64 -3.25
C THR A 98 7.78 -7.97 -3.28
N GLU A 99 7.88 -6.78 -3.85
CA GLU A 99 9.12 -5.99 -3.93
C GLU A 99 9.20 -4.92 -2.84
N ASN A 100 8.13 -4.69 -2.07
CA ASN A 100 8.00 -3.59 -1.13
C ASN A 100 8.33 -2.22 -1.74
N LYS A 101 7.90 -2.01 -3.00
CA LYS A 101 8.16 -0.77 -3.74
C LYS A 101 6.87 -0.03 -4.07
N LEU A 102 6.94 1.27 -3.85
CA LEU A 102 5.89 2.21 -4.16
C LEU A 102 6.38 3.22 -5.18
N PHE A 103 5.61 3.40 -6.25
CA PHE A 103 5.85 4.38 -7.30
C PHE A 103 4.72 5.40 -7.30
N VAL A 104 5.02 6.68 -7.32
CA VAL A 104 4.02 7.74 -7.47
C VAL A 104 4.42 8.65 -8.63
N PHE A 105 3.44 9.02 -9.44
CA PHE A 105 3.63 9.74 -10.68
C PHE A 105 2.65 10.93 -10.79
N GLY A 106 3.08 11.96 -11.49
CA GLY A 106 2.27 13.10 -11.91
C GLY A 106 2.14 14.15 -10.82
N GLU A 107 2.82 15.29 -10.98
CA GLU A 107 2.79 16.42 -10.07
C GLU A 107 2.92 15.99 -8.60
N VAL A 108 4.00 15.28 -8.31
CA VAL A 108 4.23 14.66 -7.00
C VAL A 108 4.69 15.71 -5.99
N GLU A 109 3.98 15.75 -4.87
CA GLU A 109 4.35 16.53 -3.68
C GLU A 109 4.68 15.58 -2.53
N VAL A 110 5.88 15.69 -1.99
CA VAL A 110 6.35 14.90 -0.86
C VAL A 110 6.53 15.81 0.34
N LEU A 111 5.85 15.48 1.43
CA LEU A 111 5.98 16.16 2.72
C LEU A 111 6.62 15.21 3.72
N GLN A 112 7.74 15.61 4.29
CA GLN A 112 8.45 14.87 5.32
C GLN A 112 9.04 15.83 6.35
N ASN A 113 8.67 15.69 7.61
CA ASN A 113 9.22 16.53 8.70
C ASN A 113 9.18 18.04 8.39
N GLN A 114 8.08 18.57 7.87
CA GLN A 114 7.88 19.95 7.45
C GLN A 114 8.64 20.37 6.17
N SER A 115 9.50 19.52 5.62
CA SER A 115 10.14 19.75 4.34
C SER A 115 9.22 19.32 3.20
N VAL A 116 9.19 20.11 2.13
CA VAL A 116 8.35 19.86 0.95
C VAL A 116 9.26 19.63 -0.26
N ILE A 117 9.00 18.57 -1.01
CA ILE A 117 9.69 18.26 -2.24
C ILE A 117 8.67 18.15 -3.36
N LEU A 118 8.91 18.84 -4.47
CA LEU A 118 8.13 18.77 -5.68
C LEU A 118 8.91 18.01 -6.76
N CYS A 119 8.28 17.03 -7.36
CA CYS A 119 8.88 16.23 -8.42
C CYS A 119 7.81 15.65 -9.34
N ASP A 120 8.19 14.93 -10.39
CA ASP A 120 7.24 14.27 -11.29
C ASP A 120 7.09 12.79 -10.99
N LYS A 121 8.07 12.21 -10.32
CA LYS A 121 8.08 10.80 -9.92
C LYS A 121 8.84 10.59 -8.62
N ILE A 122 8.31 9.74 -7.77
CA ILE A 122 9.01 9.19 -6.62
C ILE A 122 8.96 7.67 -6.63
N VAL A 123 10.05 7.02 -6.29
CA VAL A 123 10.14 5.59 -6.01
C VAL A 123 10.55 5.43 -4.56
N VAL A 124 9.72 4.78 -3.77
CA VAL A 124 9.98 4.49 -2.35
C VAL A 124 10.26 3.00 -2.20
N ASP A 125 11.41 2.69 -1.65
CA ASP A 125 11.73 1.35 -1.16
C ASP A 125 11.31 1.26 0.31
N LEU A 126 10.21 0.57 0.56
CA LEU A 126 9.60 0.48 1.89
C LEU A 126 10.40 -0.43 2.84
N GLU A 127 11.17 -1.35 2.29
CA GLU A 127 12.03 -2.25 3.08
C GLU A 127 13.26 -1.52 3.62
N ASN A 128 13.92 -0.74 2.74
CA ASN A 128 15.15 0.00 3.08
C ASN A 128 14.90 1.42 3.55
N SER A 129 13.65 1.88 3.59
CA SER A 129 13.26 3.24 3.96
C SER A 129 14.02 4.31 3.15
N SER A 130 14.19 4.05 1.87
CA SER A 130 14.86 4.95 0.92
C SER A 130 13.93 5.40 -0.19
N SER A 131 14.21 6.55 -0.77
CA SER A 131 13.42 7.08 -1.88
C SER A 131 14.29 7.80 -2.92
N ILE A 132 13.86 7.72 -4.17
CA ILE A 132 14.47 8.43 -5.30
C ILE A 132 13.38 9.29 -5.94
N MET A 133 13.64 10.57 -6.05
CA MET A 133 12.75 11.55 -6.66
C MET A 133 13.37 12.06 -7.95
N SER A 134 12.57 12.22 -8.98
CA SER A 134 13.04 12.69 -10.29
C SER A 134 12.01 13.59 -10.97
N GLY A 135 12.51 14.51 -11.79
CA GLY A 135 11.69 15.29 -12.72
C GLY A 135 11.59 14.60 -14.08
N ASP A 136 10.54 14.93 -14.83
CA ASP A 136 10.45 14.57 -16.26
C ASP A 136 11.55 15.26 -17.06
N PRO A 137 11.81 14.85 -18.30
CA PRO A 137 12.78 15.52 -19.16
C PRO A 137 12.56 17.05 -19.18
N ASN A 138 13.63 17.81 -18.92
CA ASN A 138 13.66 19.27 -18.79
C ASN A 138 12.97 19.84 -17.53
N LYS A 139 12.52 19.03 -16.59
CA LYS A 139 12.03 19.45 -15.27
C LYS A 139 13.01 19.05 -14.17
N ARG A 140 12.93 19.76 -13.06
CA ARG A 140 13.82 19.55 -11.91
C ARG A 140 13.02 19.18 -10.67
N VAL A 141 13.65 18.44 -9.79
CA VAL A 141 13.16 18.27 -8.43
C VAL A 141 13.45 19.56 -7.66
N GLU A 142 12.45 20.06 -6.95
CA GLU A 142 12.56 21.23 -6.07
C GLU A 142 12.34 20.80 -4.62
N ALA A 143 13.22 21.18 -3.73
CA ALA A 143 13.12 20.87 -2.32
C ALA A 143 13.20 22.14 -1.47
N VAL A 144 12.23 22.31 -0.57
CA VAL A 144 12.26 23.33 0.48
C VAL A 144 12.48 22.61 1.81
N ILE A 145 13.65 22.81 2.38
CA ILE A 145 14.06 22.18 3.63
C ILE A 145 13.99 23.22 4.73
N ILE A 146 13.19 22.92 5.76
CA ILE A 146 13.06 23.79 6.93
C ILE A 146 14.12 23.38 7.95
N ASN A 147 15.00 24.33 8.27
CA ASN A 147 16.03 24.15 9.27
C ASN A 147 15.63 24.90 10.55
N ASN A 148 15.15 24.15 11.53
CA ASN A 148 14.84 24.68 12.85
C ASN A 148 16.12 24.64 13.71
N LYS A 149 16.83 25.77 13.75
CA LYS A 149 17.92 25.94 14.72
C LYS A 149 17.40 26.34 16.08
#